data_f295615c4fddd3b36728a5b93692db22
#
_entry.id   f295615c4fddd3b36728a5b93692db22
#
_cell.length_a   1.000
_cell.length_b   1.000
_cell.length_c   1.000
_cell.angle_alpha   90.00
_cell.angle_beta   90.00
_cell.angle_gamma   90.00
#
_symmetry.space_group_name_H-M   'P 1'
#
loop_
_entity.id
_entity.type
_entity.pdbx_description
1 polymer ?
#
loop_
_entity_poly.entity_id
_entity_poly.type
_entity_poly.pdbx_seq_one_letter_code
_entity_poly.pdbx_strand_id
1 'polypeptide(L)'
;MPSTLKSIVPVIGFCAYSGTGKTTLLIKLLPILKAQGVRVGVIKHTHHRFEVDKPGKDSYELRKAGAVEMLVASGKRWALMVDTEDNGDPVLQDMLNRMDQSILDLIIVEGFKHEAFPKIELHRPQQGKPLIFPEDPNIIAVASDDSSACDCNLPLLDINDPDAIARFIRSLIPK
;
A
#
# COMPACT_ATOMS: atom_id res chain seq x y z
N MET A 1 9.58 15.29 -16.66
CA MET A 1 8.66 14.16 -16.82
C MET A 1 8.64 13.40 -15.53
N PRO A 2 7.50 13.03 -14.93
CA PRO A 2 7.50 12.18 -13.77
C PRO A 2 8.19 10.86 -14.14
N SER A 3 9.15 10.44 -13.35
CA SER A 3 9.87 9.19 -13.58
C SER A 3 8.89 8.03 -13.39
N THR A 4 8.70 7.22 -14.42
CA THR A 4 7.90 5.99 -14.31
C THR A 4 8.54 5.08 -13.26
N LEU A 5 7.78 4.63 -12.26
CA LEU A 5 8.27 3.69 -11.27
C LEU A 5 8.82 2.42 -11.93
N LYS A 6 9.99 1.99 -11.47
CA LYS A 6 10.63 0.75 -11.93
C LYS A 6 10.29 -0.36 -10.93
N SER A 7 9.51 -1.34 -11.37
CA SER A 7 9.15 -2.52 -10.58
C SER A 7 9.09 -3.75 -11.50
N ILE A 8 9.49 -4.90 -10.98
CA ILE A 8 9.41 -6.19 -11.68
C ILE A 8 7.97 -6.72 -11.67
N VAL A 9 7.22 -6.40 -10.62
CA VAL A 9 5.83 -6.82 -10.42
C VAL A 9 4.91 -5.60 -10.43
N PRO A 10 3.61 -5.76 -10.73
CA PRO A 10 2.65 -4.67 -10.64
C PRO A 10 2.66 -4.01 -9.27
N VAL A 11 2.53 -2.67 -9.28
CA VAL A 11 2.39 -1.83 -8.08
C VAL A 11 1.02 -1.18 -8.14
N ILE A 12 0.20 -1.37 -7.12
CA ILE A 12 -1.16 -0.83 -7.04
C ILE A 12 -1.34 -0.09 -5.71
N GLY A 13 -1.71 1.17 -5.79
CA GLY A 13 -2.02 1.99 -4.62
C GLY A 13 -3.47 1.92 -4.19
N PHE A 14 -3.70 2.20 -2.92
CA PHE A 14 -5.02 2.52 -2.40
C PHE A 14 -5.00 3.94 -1.84
N CYS A 15 -5.82 4.82 -2.42
CA CYS A 15 -5.97 6.19 -1.96
C CYS A 15 -7.38 6.42 -1.42
N ALA A 16 -7.50 7.25 -0.40
CA ALA A 16 -8.76 7.65 0.20
C ALA A 16 -8.53 8.75 1.23
N TYR A 17 -9.55 9.47 1.58
CA TYR A 17 -9.53 10.30 2.78
C TYR A 17 -9.41 9.46 4.06
N SER A 18 -8.98 10.11 5.15
CA SER A 18 -8.89 9.41 6.45
C SER A 18 -10.27 8.91 6.89
N GLY A 19 -10.30 7.71 7.48
CA GLY A 19 -11.56 7.12 7.98
C GLY A 19 -12.42 6.39 6.94
N THR A 20 -12.07 6.39 5.65
CA THR A 20 -12.83 5.69 4.59
C THR A 20 -12.79 4.16 4.72
N GLY A 21 -11.81 3.60 5.46
CA GLY A 21 -11.72 2.16 5.69
C GLY A 21 -10.65 1.44 4.87
N LYS A 22 -9.61 2.15 4.38
CA LYS A 22 -8.50 1.53 3.62
C LYS A 22 -7.91 0.31 4.32
N THR A 23 -7.47 0.49 5.56
CA THR A 23 -6.83 -0.61 6.32
C THR A 23 -7.81 -1.76 6.54
N THR A 24 -9.09 -1.45 6.82
CA THR A 24 -10.14 -2.47 6.99
C THR A 24 -10.34 -3.29 5.71
N LEU A 25 -10.37 -2.64 4.55
CA LEU A 25 -10.46 -3.32 3.27
C LEU A 25 -9.21 -4.20 3.02
N LEU A 26 -8.01 -3.65 3.21
CA LEU A 26 -6.76 -4.39 2.97
C LEU A 26 -6.64 -5.63 3.86
N ILE A 27 -7.08 -5.56 5.13
CA ILE A 27 -7.11 -6.73 6.04
C ILE A 27 -8.01 -7.84 5.49
N LYS A 28 -9.11 -7.51 4.80
CA LYS A 28 -10.00 -8.49 4.17
C LYS A 28 -9.47 -8.98 2.82
N LEU A 29 -8.88 -8.09 2.04
CA LEU A 29 -8.40 -8.36 0.69
C LEU A 29 -7.16 -9.27 0.65
N LEU A 30 -6.20 -9.06 1.55
CA LEU A 30 -4.95 -9.83 1.58
C LEU A 30 -5.15 -11.35 1.74
N PRO A 31 -6.03 -11.85 2.64
CA PRO A 31 -6.33 -13.28 2.72
C PRO A 31 -6.94 -13.86 1.43
N ILE A 32 -7.79 -13.09 0.74
CA ILE A 32 -8.44 -13.51 -0.52
C ILE A 32 -7.37 -13.66 -1.61
N LEU A 33 -6.51 -12.65 -1.80
CA LEU A 33 -5.42 -12.71 -2.77
C LEU A 33 -4.47 -13.88 -2.47
N LYS A 34 -4.13 -14.08 -1.20
CA LYS A 34 -3.31 -15.22 -0.76
C LYS A 34 -3.96 -16.57 -1.09
N ALA A 35 -5.27 -16.72 -0.86
CA ALA A 35 -6.00 -17.94 -1.20
C ALA A 35 -6.02 -18.21 -2.71
N GLN A 36 -5.90 -17.16 -3.53
CA GLN A 36 -5.77 -17.25 -4.99
C GLN A 36 -4.32 -17.46 -5.45
N GLY A 37 -3.38 -17.71 -4.54
CA GLY A 37 -1.96 -17.95 -4.82
C GLY A 37 -1.14 -16.71 -5.11
N VAL A 38 -1.67 -15.49 -4.89
CA VAL A 38 -0.95 -14.24 -5.13
C VAL A 38 -0.07 -13.91 -3.92
N ARG A 39 1.23 -13.75 -4.15
CA ARG A 39 2.21 -13.35 -3.14
C ARG A 39 2.29 -11.83 -3.12
N VAL A 40 1.74 -11.22 -2.09
CA VAL A 40 1.59 -9.77 -1.99
C VAL A 40 2.61 -9.16 -1.03
N GLY A 41 3.38 -8.19 -1.52
CA GLY A 41 4.13 -7.26 -0.69
C GLY A 41 3.28 -6.03 -0.35
N VAL A 42 3.52 -5.41 0.81
CA VAL A 42 2.81 -4.19 1.20
C VAL A 42 3.81 -3.13 1.63
N ILE A 43 3.68 -1.93 1.05
CA ILE A 43 4.40 -0.73 1.49
C ILE A 43 3.37 0.21 2.11
N LYS A 44 3.63 0.66 3.33
CA LYS A 44 2.79 1.63 4.02
C LYS A 44 3.60 2.87 4.37
N HIS A 45 3.18 4.02 3.85
CA HIS A 45 3.72 5.31 4.25
C HIS A 45 2.98 5.84 5.49
N THR A 46 3.71 6.37 6.43
CA THR A 46 3.17 7.06 7.60
C THR A 46 3.91 8.38 7.83
N HIS A 47 3.18 9.44 8.13
CA HIS A 47 3.74 10.75 8.50
C HIS A 47 4.09 10.85 9.98
N HIS A 48 3.78 9.81 10.76
CA HIS A 48 4.10 9.75 12.18
C HIS A 48 5.31 8.85 12.42
N ARG A 49 6.08 9.18 13.46
CA ARG A 49 7.10 8.25 13.95
C ARG A 49 6.44 6.93 14.35
N PHE A 50 7.00 5.84 13.92
CA PHE A 50 6.55 4.50 14.27
C PHE A 50 7.71 3.68 14.82
N GLU A 51 7.40 2.77 15.71
CA GLU A 51 8.37 1.82 16.27
C GLU A 51 7.90 0.39 15.91
N VAL A 52 8.82 -0.41 15.40
CA VAL A 52 8.58 -1.82 15.08
C VAL A 52 8.87 -2.70 16.28
N ASP A 53 9.91 -2.35 17.04
CA ASP A 53 10.30 -2.97 18.30
C ASP A 53 9.80 -2.15 19.51
N LYS A 54 9.99 -2.67 20.71
CA LYS A 54 9.48 -2.07 21.96
C LYS A 54 10.63 -1.75 22.89
N PRO A 55 10.55 -0.64 23.67
CA PRO A 55 11.47 -0.35 24.75
C PRO A 55 11.66 -1.55 25.67
N GLY A 56 12.90 -1.78 26.10
CA GLY A 56 13.29 -2.91 26.97
C GLY A 56 13.53 -4.23 26.22
N LYS A 57 13.52 -4.23 24.88
CA LYS A 57 13.99 -5.36 24.08
C LYS A 57 15.39 -5.07 23.55
N ASP A 58 16.22 -6.11 23.47
CA ASP A 58 17.62 -5.98 23.05
C ASP A 58 17.75 -5.28 21.68
N SER A 59 16.85 -5.60 20.74
CA SER A 59 16.81 -4.94 19.43
C SER A 59 16.60 -3.42 19.53
N TYR A 60 15.68 -3.00 20.40
CA TYR A 60 15.43 -1.59 20.65
C TYR A 60 16.64 -0.90 21.28
N GLU A 61 17.22 -1.51 22.32
CA GLU A 61 18.36 -0.93 23.06
C GLU A 61 19.61 -0.83 22.16
N LEU A 62 19.90 -1.87 21.35
CA LEU A 62 21.02 -1.86 20.41
C LEU A 62 20.85 -0.77 19.33
N ARG A 63 19.64 -0.60 18.79
CA ARG A 63 19.35 0.46 17.82
C ARG A 63 19.49 1.86 18.47
N LYS A 64 18.96 2.06 19.67
CA LYS A 64 19.11 3.31 20.40
C LYS A 64 20.55 3.60 20.82
N ALA A 65 21.38 2.57 20.99
CA ALA A 65 22.81 2.72 21.26
C ALA A 65 23.65 3.12 20.02
N GLY A 66 23.02 3.20 18.82
CA GLY A 66 23.67 3.72 17.62
C GLY A 66 23.81 2.73 16.45
N ALA A 67 23.14 1.58 16.49
CA ALA A 67 23.09 0.71 15.31
C ALA A 67 22.27 1.37 14.20
N VAL A 68 22.89 1.67 13.06
CA VAL A 68 22.25 2.30 11.88
C VAL A 68 21.25 1.32 11.24
N GLU A 69 21.58 0.04 11.21
CA GLU A 69 20.69 -1.04 10.75
C GLU A 69 20.58 -2.11 11.84
N MET A 70 19.38 -2.56 12.10
CA MET A 70 19.10 -3.63 13.06
C MET A 70 18.30 -4.74 12.39
N LEU A 71 18.91 -5.90 12.18
CA LEU A 71 18.26 -7.11 11.66
C LEU A 71 17.93 -8.06 12.80
N VAL A 72 16.65 -8.31 13.02
CA VAL A 72 16.15 -9.31 13.94
C VAL A 72 15.69 -10.52 13.14
N ALA A 73 16.21 -11.72 13.47
CA ALA A 73 15.90 -12.93 12.73
C ALA A 73 15.51 -14.09 13.66
N SER A 74 14.57 -14.89 13.16
CA SER A 74 14.17 -16.18 13.76
C SER A 74 13.93 -17.20 12.63
N GLY A 75 13.72 -18.47 12.98
CA GLY A 75 13.40 -19.50 12.00
C GLY A 75 12.11 -19.28 11.18
N LYS A 76 11.25 -18.32 11.58
CA LYS A 76 9.96 -18.05 10.92
C LYS A 76 9.83 -16.65 10.35
N ARG A 77 10.67 -15.71 10.77
CA ARG A 77 10.54 -14.28 10.41
C ARG A 77 11.86 -13.57 10.63
N TRP A 78 12.12 -12.60 9.79
CA TRP A 78 13.12 -11.58 10.03
C TRP A 78 12.54 -10.19 9.77
N ALA A 79 13.13 -9.17 10.38
CA ALA A 79 12.78 -7.78 10.15
C ALA A 79 14.05 -6.94 10.17
N LEU A 80 14.21 -6.09 9.16
CA LEU A 80 15.28 -5.09 9.09
C LEU A 80 14.68 -3.73 9.45
N MET A 81 15.27 -3.07 10.41
CA MET A 81 14.98 -1.69 10.80
C MET A 81 16.17 -0.84 10.42
N VAL A 82 15.94 0.24 9.70
CA VAL A 82 16.96 1.21 9.29
C VAL A 82 16.51 2.57 9.77
N ASP A 83 17.30 3.18 10.65
CA ASP A 83 17.09 4.57 11.07
C ASP A 83 17.73 5.48 10.02
N THR A 84 16.96 6.38 9.43
CA THR A 84 17.45 7.36 8.45
C THR A 84 17.66 8.70 9.13
N GLU A 85 18.76 9.37 8.81
CA GLU A 85 19.06 10.72 9.29
C GLU A 85 18.25 11.80 8.57
N ASP A 86 17.69 11.46 7.38
CA ASP A 86 16.88 12.35 6.58
C ASP A 86 15.47 12.46 7.16
N ASN A 87 15.01 13.71 7.37
CA ASN A 87 13.67 14.01 7.84
C ASN A 87 12.68 14.25 6.67
N GLY A 88 13.07 13.99 5.45
CA GLY A 88 12.22 14.07 4.26
C GLY A 88 11.21 12.90 4.16
N ASP A 89 10.18 13.10 3.34
CA ASP A 89 9.27 12.01 3.00
C ASP A 89 10.03 10.91 2.22
N PRO A 90 9.79 9.63 2.50
CA PRO A 90 10.45 8.54 1.78
C PRO A 90 10.03 8.55 0.30
N VAL A 91 10.98 8.24 -0.57
CA VAL A 91 10.74 8.06 -2.00
C VAL A 91 10.22 6.65 -2.26
N LEU A 92 9.08 6.51 -2.94
CA LEU A 92 8.47 5.20 -3.19
C LEU A 92 9.40 4.26 -3.96
N GLN A 93 10.18 4.78 -4.93
CA GLN A 93 11.13 3.96 -5.68
C GLN A 93 12.18 3.31 -4.78
N ASP A 94 12.66 4.03 -3.78
CA ASP A 94 13.64 3.48 -2.83
C ASP A 94 13.04 2.38 -1.96
N MET A 95 11.78 2.53 -1.57
CA MET A 95 11.05 1.49 -0.82
C MET A 95 10.81 0.25 -1.68
N LEU A 96 10.48 0.42 -2.96
CA LEU A 96 10.36 -0.69 -3.92
C LEU A 96 11.69 -1.44 -4.11
N ASN A 97 12.80 -0.72 -4.17
CA ASN A 97 14.13 -1.30 -4.32
C ASN A 97 14.58 -2.13 -3.09
N ARG A 98 13.99 -1.88 -1.92
CA ARG A 98 14.29 -2.63 -0.68
C ARG A 98 13.48 -3.92 -0.55
N MET A 99 12.46 -4.12 -1.38
CA MET A 99 11.66 -5.33 -1.38
C MET A 99 12.27 -6.40 -2.30
N ASP A 100 12.29 -7.64 -1.85
CA ASP A 100 12.61 -8.78 -2.70
C ASP A 100 11.43 -9.08 -3.63
N GLN A 101 11.42 -8.42 -4.77
CA GLN A 101 10.34 -8.55 -5.75
C GLN A 101 10.35 -9.92 -6.48
N SER A 102 11.42 -10.70 -6.37
CA SER A 102 11.53 -12.03 -7.02
C SER A 102 10.58 -13.06 -6.39
N ILE A 103 10.19 -12.83 -5.15
CA ILE A 103 9.26 -13.70 -4.40
C ILE A 103 7.82 -13.17 -4.38
N LEU A 104 7.54 -12.06 -5.05
CA LEU A 104 6.24 -11.40 -5.06
C LEU A 104 5.57 -11.49 -6.44
N ASP A 105 4.26 -11.36 -6.47
CA ASP A 105 3.44 -11.25 -7.68
C ASP A 105 2.78 -9.87 -7.79
N LEU A 106 2.70 -9.15 -6.68
CA LEU A 106 2.05 -7.84 -6.55
C LEU A 106 2.64 -7.07 -5.38
N ILE A 107 2.76 -5.75 -5.52
CA ILE A 107 2.99 -4.83 -4.40
C ILE A 107 1.78 -3.91 -4.23
N ILE A 108 1.22 -3.89 -3.03
CA ILE A 108 0.18 -2.94 -2.63
C ILE A 108 0.85 -1.79 -1.87
N VAL A 109 0.46 -0.56 -2.21
CA VAL A 109 0.98 0.66 -1.58
C VAL A 109 -0.16 1.40 -0.88
N GLU A 110 -0.01 1.64 0.42
CA GLU A 110 -0.86 2.53 1.21
C GLU A 110 -0.09 3.83 1.51
N GLY A 111 -0.62 4.93 1.04
CA GLY A 111 0.06 6.24 1.09
C GLY A 111 0.67 6.62 -0.25
N PHE A 112 1.71 7.48 -0.23
CA PHE A 112 2.37 7.99 -1.45
C PHE A 112 1.39 8.57 -2.48
N LYS A 113 0.35 9.26 -1.99
CA LYS A 113 -0.79 9.72 -2.82
C LYS A 113 -0.38 10.67 -3.95
N HIS A 114 0.76 11.35 -3.82
CA HIS A 114 1.29 12.30 -4.79
C HIS A 114 2.20 11.66 -5.84
N GLU A 115 2.55 10.39 -5.67
CA GLU A 115 3.38 9.65 -6.63
C GLU A 115 2.53 9.13 -7.81
N ALA A 116 3.16 9.09 -8.99
CA ALA A 116 2.49 8.68 -10.24
C ALA A 116 2.58 7.17 -10.44
N PHE A 117 1.58 6.43 -10.00
CA PHE A 117 1.42 4.99 -10.22
C PHE A 117 -0.06 4.59 -10.10
N PRO A 118 -0.49 3.43 -10.66
CA PRO A 118 -1.88 3.00 -10.65
C PRO A 118 -2.47 2.92 -9.23
N LYS A 119 -3.64 3.53 -9.01
CA LYS A 119 -4.31 3.56 -7.71
C LYS A 119 -5.79 3.21 -7.83
N ILE A 120 -6.31 2.58 -6.80
CA ILE A 120 -7.75 2.41 -6.57
C ILE A 120 -8.16 3.42 -5.52
N GLU A 121 -9.11 4.30 -5.87
CA GLU A 121 -9.69 5.22 -4.91
C GLU A 121 -10.79 4.52 -4.11
N LEU A 122 -10.77 4.68 -2.77
CA LEU A 122 -11.90 4.33 -1.93
C LEU A 122 -12.70 5.58 -1.62
N HIS A 123 -13.99 5.51 -1.88
CA HIS A 123 -14.90 6.63 -1.66
C HIS A 123 -16.15 6.18 -0.91
N ARG A 124 -16.54 6.98 0.09
CA ARG A 124 -17.82 6.87 0.79
C ARG A 124 -18.54 8.21 0.74
N PRO A 125 -19.60 8.34 -0.08
CA PRO A 125 -20.36 9.59 -0.22
C PRO A 125 -20.84 10.17 1.10
N GLN A 126 -21.19 9.31 2.06
CA GLN A 126 -21.63 9.71 3.39
C GLN A 126 -20.59 10.54 4.17
N GLN A 127 -19.31 10.48 3.80
CA GLN A 127 -18.27 11.31 4.41
C GLN A 127 -18.28 12.76 3.91
N GLY A 128 -19.05 13.07 2.87
CA GLY A 128 -19.14 14.41 2.29
C GLY A 128 -17.80 14.90 1.69
N LYS A 129 -16.89 13.99 1.34
CA LYS A 129 -15.61 14.34 0.72
C LYS A 129 -15.73 14.22 -0.80
N PRO A 130 -15.06 15.09 -1.58
CA PRO A 130 -15.05 14.95 -3.03
C PRO A 130 -14.28 13.70 -3.46
N LEU A 131 -14.53 13.27 -4.69
CA LEU A 131 -13.71 12.25 -5.35
C LEU A 131 -12.30 12.80 -5.64
N ILE A 132 -11.30 11.93 -5.57
CA ILE A 132 -9.89 12.27 -5.83
C ILE A 132 -9.57 12.09 -7.32
N PHE A 133 -10.21 11.13 -8.01
CA PHE A 133 -9.88 10.75 -9.38
C PHE A 133 -9.90 11.90 -10.39
N PRO A 134 -10.71 12.97 -10.25
CA PRO A 134 -10.66 14.08 -11.19
C PRO A 134 -9.33 14.84 -11.17
N GLU A 135 -8.63 14.80 -10.03
CA GLU A 135 -7.36 15.48 -9.80
C GLU A 135 -6.13 14.55 -9.96
N ASP A 136 -6.34 13.22 -9.99
CA ASP A 136 -5.27 12.24 -10.11
C ASP A 136 -5.52 11.27 -11.29
N PRO A 137 -4.87 11.49 -12.44
CA PRO A 137 -5.04 10.65 -13.62
C PRO A 137 -4.50 9.21 -13.46
N ASN A 138 -3.84 8.92 -12.35
CA ASN A 138 -3.34 7.58 -12.05
C ASN A 138 -4.38 6.72 -11.33
N ILE A 139 -5.56 7.25 -11.02
CA ILE A 139 -6.65 6.44 -10.47
C ILE A 139 -7.27 5.62 -11.60
N ILE A 140 -7.24 4.30 -11.43
CA ILE A 140 -7.67 3.32 -12.44
C ILE A 140 -9.02 2.68 -12.10
N ALA A 141 -9.51 2.84 -10.89
CA ALA A 141 -10.83 2.37 -10.46
C ALA A 141 -11.27 3.14 -9.19
N VAL A 142 -12.57 3.20 -8.97
CA VAL A 142 -13.18 3.73 -7.75
C VAL A 142 -13.92 2.61 -7.04
N ALA A 143 -13.66 2.42 -5.75
CA ALA A 143 -14.41 1.49 -4.90
C ALA A 143 -15.32 2.30 -3.95
N SER A 144 -16.64 2.14 -4.08
CA SER A 144 -17.63 2.89 -3.31
C SER A 144 -18.72 1.97 -2.76
N ASP A 145 -19.41 2.42 -1.72
CA ASP A 145 -20.65 1.80 -1.22
C ASP A 145 -21.92 2.37 -1.88
N ASP A 146 -21.78 3.24 -2.85
CA ASP A 146 -22.84 3.79 -3.66
C ASP A 146 -22.50 3.62 -5.15
N SER A 147 -23.32 2.84 -5.87
CA SER A 147 -23.16 2.58 -7.29
C SER A 147 -23.37 3.83 -8.18
N SER A 148 -23.93 4.90 -7.64
CA SER A 148 -24.11 6.18 -8.30
C SER A 148 -23.03 7.21 -7.93
N ALA A 149 -22.06 6.84 -7.10
CA ALA A 149 -21.06 7.76 -6.55
C ALA A 149 -20.17 8.41 -7.60
N CYS A 150 -20.08 7.81 -8.78
CA CYS A 150 -19.21 8.28 -9.85
C CYS A 150 -19.90 8.12 -11.20
N ASP A 151 -20.21 9.22 -11.85
CA ASP A 151 -20.50 9.27 -13.28
C ASP A 151 -19.16 9.44 -14.04
N CYS A 152 -18.39 8.37 -14.06
CA CYS A 152 -17.03 8.35 -14.61
C CYS A 152 -16.81 7.12 -15.50
N ASN A 153 -15.87 7.23 -16.45
CA ASN A 153 -15.48 6.13 -17.31
C ASN A 153 -14.54 5.10 -16.63
N LEU A 154 -14.36 5.21 -15.31
CA LEU A 154 -13.53 4.26 -14.55
C LEU A 154 -14.38 3.08 -14.06
N PRO A 155 -13.79 1.89 -13.92
CA PRO A 155 -14.43 0.78 -13.22
C PRO A 155 -14.91 1.19 -11.82
N LEU A 156 -16.20 0.97 -11.54
CA LEU A 156 -16.78 1.19 -10.23
C LEU A 156 -16.93 -0.17 -9.53
N LEU A 157 -16.30 -0.30 -8.37
CA LEU A 157 -16.26 -1.52 -7.56
C LEU A 157 -17.07 -1.29 -6.27
N ASP A 158 -17.69 -2.34 -5.74
CA ASP A 158 -18.28 -2.26 -4.40
C ASP A 158 -17.18 -2.36 -3.34
N ILE A 159 -17.03 -1.32 -2.53
CA ILE A 159 -16.05 -1.28 -1.42
C ILE A 159 -16.33 -2.35 -0.36
N ASN A 160 -17.56 -2.89 -0.30
CA ASN A 160 -17.99 -3.92 0.62
C ASN A 160 -17.85 -5.35 0.03
N ASP A 161 -17.50 -5.47 -1.26
CA ASP A 161 -17.16 -6.75 -1.92
C ASP A 161 -15.64 -6.86 -2.16
N PRO A 162 -14.85 -7.31 -1.16
CA PRO A 162 -13.41 -7.48 -1.34
C PRO A 162 -13.05 -8.56 -2.36
N ASP A 163 -13.96 -9.51 -2.66
CA ASP A 163 -13.74 -10.51 -3.70
C ASP A 163 -13.81 -9.90 -5.10
N ALA A 164 -14.74 -8.97 -5.36
CA ALA A 164 -14.78 -8.21 -6.61
C ALA A 164 -13.50 -7.38 -6.80
N ILE A 165 -13.04 -6.71 -5.74
CA ILE A 165 -11.79 -5.95 -5.76
C ILE A 165 -10.60 -6.87 -6.03
N ALA A 166 -10.56 -8.06 -5.40
CA ALA A 166 -9.51 -9.05 -5.64
C ALA A 166 -9.50 -9.52 -7.10
N ARG A 167 -10.66 -9.80 -7.70
CA ARG A 167 -10.78 -10.16 -9.12
C ARG A 167 -10.27 -9.04 -10.03
N PHE A 168 -10.62 -7.80 -9.76
CA PHE A 168 -10.13 -6.65 -10.50
C PHE A 168 -8.60 -6.56 -10.42
N ILE A 169 -8.02 -6.60 -9.23
CA ILE A 169 -6.57 -6.59 -9.02
C ILE A 169 -5.90 -7.76 -9.74
N ARG A 170 -6.49 -8.96 -9.65
CA ARG A 170 -5.95 -10.16 -10.32
C ARG A 170 -5.87 -10.01 -11.83
N SER A 171 -6.81 -9.26 -12.44
CA SER A 171 -6.78 -8.97 -13.88
C SER A 171 -5.62 -8.06 -14.32
N LEU A 172 -5.02 -7.33 -13.39
CA LEU A 172 -3.89 -6.44 -13.63
C LEU A 172 -2.52 -7.15 -13.48
N ILE A 173 -2.51 -8.37 -12.93
CA ILE A 173 -1.29 -9.15 -12.76
C ILE A 173 -1.07 -9.97 -14.04
N PRO A 174 0.10 -9.84 -14.71
CA PRO A 174 0.43 -10.67 -15.87
C PRO A 174 0.35 -12.17 -15.53
N LYS A 175 -0.05 -12.98 -16.54
CA LYS A 175 -0.10 -14.44 -16.40
C LYS A 175 1.30 -15.06 -16.48
#